data_a5fa1c25daed6d6a7fcf5652f8e35a2c
#
_entry.id   a5fa1c25daed6d6a7fcf5652f8e35a2c
#
_cell.length_a   1.000
_cell.length_b   1.000
_cell.length_c   1.000
_cell.angle_alpha   90.00
_cell.angle_beta   90.00
_cell.angle_gamma   90.00
#
_symmetry.space_group_name_H-M   'P 1'
#
loop_
_entity.id
_entity.type
_entity.pdbx_description
1 polymer ?
#
loop_
_entity_poly.entity_id
_entity_poly.type
_entity_poly.pdbx_seq_one_letter_code
_entity_poly.pdbx_strand_id
1 'polypeptide(L)'
;VCNNCESARKRNHSILTERALREIYLKVFEIAMDVNKPDSIMTAYNACNGVFTAEDEEMIQGIFREEFGFEGFVMTDWNSYDMADIVAAVQAGNCWMTPGSTDDTYVTPIIQGVKDGRIDLKRLRSNVRYILRIVQKRIRKDLGVK
;
A
#
# COMPACT_ATOMS: atom_id res chain seq x y z
N VAL A 1 5.49 8.00 -0.85
CA VAL A 1 5.16 9.43 -0.95
C VAL A 1 5.77 10.17 0.22
N CYS A 2 6.34 11.38 0.00
CA CYS A 2 6.89 12.26 1.03
C CYS A 2 8.03 11.68 1.89
N ASN A 3 8.73 10.67 1.42
CA ASN A 3 9.80 9.97 2.15
C ASN A 3 11.20 10.44 1.69
N ASN A 4 11.46 11.74 1.80
CA ASN A 4 12.76 12.31 1.42
C ASN A 4 13.64 12.70 2.62
N CYS A 5 13.19 12.50 3.84
CA CYS A 5 13.99 12.75 5.04
C CYS A 5 14.45 11.43 5.66
N GLU A 6 15.73 11.11 5.53
CA GLU A 6 16.31 9.89 6.11
C GLU A 6 16.56 9.99 7.62
N SER A 7 16.74 11.23 8.14
CA SER A 7 16.84 11.46 9.58
C SER A 7 15.51 11.11 10.25
N ALA A 8 15.55 10.17 11.19
CA ALA A 8 14.37 9.69 11.91
C ALA A 8 13.21 9.26 10.99
N ARG A 9 13.50 8.66 9.82
CA ARG A 9 12.52 8.31 8.77
C ARG A 9 11.31 7.52 9.25
N LYS A 10 11.46 6.71 10.30
CA LYS A 10 10.37 5.97 10.95
C LYS A 10 9.48 6.82 11.88
N ARG A 11 9.86 8.06 12.17
CA ARG A 11 9.14 8.99 13.05
C ARG A 11 8.86 10.33 12.38
N ASN A 12 9.16 10.45 11.11
CA ASN A 12 8.97 11.68 10.38
C ASN A 12 7.52 11.85 9.96
N HIS A 13 7.00 13.05 10.16
CA HIS A 13 5.66 13.45 9.74
C HIS A 13 5.80 14.61 8.74
N SER A 14 5.49 14.35 7.48
CA SER A 14 5.47 15.38 6.45
C SER A 14 4.15 16.13 6.48
N ILE A 15 4.19 17.43 6.73
CA ILE A 15 3.00 18.29 6.72
C ILE A 15 3.00 19.11 5.43
N LEU A 16 1.98 18.92 4.62
CA LEU A 16 1.88 19.47 3.27
C LEU A 16 0.49 20.05 3.02
N THR A 17 0.43 21.06 2.14
CA THR A 17 -0.85 21.44 1.55
C THR A 17 -1.27 20.39 0.53
N GLU A 18 -2.58 20.25 0.28
CA GLU A 18 -3.12 19.38 -0.75
C GLU A 18 -2.50 19.67 -2.13
N ARG A 19 -2.32 20.96 -2.44
CA ARG A 19 -1.67 21.38 -3.67
C ARG A 19 -0.23 20.87 -3.78
N ALA A 20 0.57 20.98 -2.73
CA ALA A 20 1.94 20.48 -2.73
C ALA A 20 1.98 18.96 -2.84
N LEU A 21 1.08 18.27 -2.13
CA LEU A 21 0.95 16.83 -2.22
C LEU A 21 0.69 16.39 -3.66
N ARG A 22 -0.29 16.99 -4.35
CA ARG A 22 -0.67 16.59 -5.71
C ARG A 22 0.28 17.05 -6.79
N GLU A 23 0.74 18.31 -6.75
CA GLU A 23 1.55 18.87 -7.83
C GLU A 23 3.02 18.48 -7.77
N ILE A 24 3.52 18.05 -6.60
CA ILE A 24 4.93 17.70 -6.40
C ILE A 24 5.10 16.22 -6.06
N TYR A 25 4.53 15.77 -4.95
CA TYR A 25 4.84 14.45 -4.39
C TYR A 25 4.10 13.30 -5.06
N LEU A 26 2.85 13.51 -5.48
CA LEU A 26 2.07 12.51 -6.21
C LEU A 26 2.27 12.58 -7.72
N LYS A 27 2.74 13.71 -8.25
CA LYS A 27 2.89 13.93 -9.71
C LYS A 27 3.79 12.89 -10.37
N VAL A 28 4.87 12.49 -9.73
CA VAL A 28 5.76 11.44 -10.27
C VAL A 28 5.05 10.08 -10.39
N PHE A 29 4.16 9.77 -9.45
CA PHE A 29 3.37 8.54 -9.50
C PHE A 29 2.30 8.60 -10.59
N GLU A 30 1.61 9.73 -10.72
CA GLU A 30 0.64 9.97 -11.80
C GLU A 30 1.31 9.75 -13.17
N ILE A 31 2.44 10.39 -13.43
CA ILE A 31 3.21 10.22 -14.68
C ILE A 31 3.62 8.74 -14.87
N ALA A 32 4.10 8.08 -13.83
CA ALA A 32 4.48 6.67 -13.92
C ALA A 32 3.29 5.77 -14.27
N MET A 33 2.10 6.03 -13.72
CA MET A 33 0.88 5.29 -14.04
C MET A 33 0.42 5.52 -15.48
N ASP A 34 0.56 6.74 -15.99
CA ASP A 34 0.18 7.08 -17.36
C ASP A 34 1.10 6.44 -18.39
N VAL A 35 2.41 6.41 -18.11
CA VAL A 35 3.41 5.87 -19.05
C VAL A 35 3.40 4.34 -19.06
N ASN A 36 3.44 3.72 -17.91
CA ASN A 36 3.46 2.26 -17.78
C ASN A 36 3.10 1.85 -16.35
N LYS A 37 1.86 1.41 -16.17
CA LYS A 37 1.35 1.00 -14.86
C LYS A 37 2.24 -0.05 -14.22
N PRO A 38 2.88 0.21 -13.08
CA PRO A 38 3.73 -0.75 -12.39
C PRO A 38 2.90 -1.93 -11.85
N ASP A 39 3.55 -3.07 -11.67
CA ASP A 39 2.92 -4.25 -11.06
C ASP A 39 2.76 -4.10 -9.53
N SER A 40 3.55 -3.23 -8.91
CA SER A 40 3.48 -2.95 -7.47
C SER A 40 3.93 -1.53 -7.12
N ILE A 41 3.41 -1.03 -6.01
CA ILE A 41 3.90 0.18 -5.33
C ILE A 41 4.16 -0.13 -3.86
N MET A 42 5.05 0.64 -3.23
CA MET A 42 5.41 0.48 -1.83
C MET A 42 5.01 1.71 -1.05
N THR A 43 4.35 1.52 0.09
CA THR A 43 4.11 2.59 1.06
C THR A 43 5.40 2.92 1.80
N ALA A 44 5.49 4.10 2.38
CA ALA A 44 6.70 4.57 3.04
C ALA A 44 6.56 4.47 4.58
N TYR A 45 7.68 4.66 5.29
CA TYR A 45 7.68 4.67 6.74
C TYR A 45 7.00 5.89 7.37
N ASN A 46 7.08 7.03 6.68
CA ASN A 46 6.64 8.31 7.23
C ASN A 46 5.12 8.44 7.25
N ALA A 47 4.65 9.31 8.12
CA ALA A 47 3.31 9.84 8.03
C ALA A 47 3.25 11.04 7.08
N CYS A 48 2.13 11.19 6.40
CA CYS A 48 1.78 12.35 5.58
C CYS A 48 0.52 12.98 6.19
N ASN A 49 0.59 14.26 6.53
CA ASN A 49 -0.52 14.98 7.17
C ASN A 49 -1.14 14.25 8.39
N GLY A 50 -0.30 13.59 9.17
CA GLY A 50 -0.72 12.90 10.40
C GLY A 50 -1.12 11.43 10.24
N VAL A 51 -1.21 10.90 9.03
CA VAL A 51 -1.55 9.50 8.76
C VAL A 51 -0.32 8.77 8.20
N PHE A 52 0.03 7.61 8.75
CA PHE A 52 1.07 6.77 8.15
C PHE A 52 0.65 6.35 6.74
N THR A 53 1.57 6.46 5.78
CA THR A 53 1.25 6.16 4.37
C THR A 53 0.77 4.72 4.17
N ALA A 54 1.15 3.80 5.06
CA ALA A 54 0.64 2.44 5.05
C ALA A 54 -0.83 2.34 5.50
N GLU A 55 -1.32 3.27 6.31
CA GLU A 55 -2.70 3.31 6.84
C GLU A 55 -3.62 4.26 6.06
N ASP A 56 -3.07 4.97 5.06
CA ASP A 56 -3.78 6.01 4.34
C ASP A 56 -4.67 5.40 3.24
N GLU A 57 -5.93 5.13 3.60
CA GLU A 57 -6.93 4.58 2.69
C GLU A 57 -7.25 5.58 1.55
N GLU A 58 -7.32 6.88 1.84
CA GLU A 58 -7.56 7.92 0.83
C GLU A 58 -6.45 7.92 -0.23
N MET A 59 -5.20 7.88 0.20
CA MET A 59 -4.06 7.82 -0.72
C MET A 59 -4.07 6.53 -1.55
N ILE A 60 -4.30 5.38 -0.91
CA ILE A 60 -4.22 4.09 -1.59
C ILE A 60 -5.43 3.83 -2.47
N GLN A 61 -6.65 4.03 -1.96
CA GLN A 61 -7.86 3.73 -2.73
C GLN A 61 -8.32 4.93 -3.55
N GLY A 62 -8.46 6.11 -2.95
CA GLY A 62 -8.93 7.30 -3.65
C GLY A 62 -7.95 7.73 -4.74
N ILE A 63 -6.70 7.99 -4.37
CA ILE A 63 -5.75 8.59 -5.32
C ILE A 63 -5.14 7.52 -6.23
N PHE A 64 -4.45 6.51 -5.68
CA PHE A 64 -3.75 5.56 -6.57
C PHE A 64 -4.69 4.68 -7.36
N ARG A 65 -5.76 4.14 -6.76
CA ARG A 65 -6.64 3.21 -7.47
C ARG A 65 -7.70 3.91 -8.29
N GLU A 66 -8.43 4.87 -7.70
CA GLU A 66 -9.57 5.49 -8.38
C GLU A 66 -9.11 6.59 -9.35
N GLU A 67 -8.26 7.53 -8.92
CA GLU A 67 -7.83 8.62 -9.78
C GLU A 67 -6.77 8.18 -10.80
N PHE A 68 -5.70 7.47 -10.36
CA PHE A 68 -4.60 7.07 -11.25
C PHE A 68 -4.81 5.70 -11.91
N GLY A 69 -5.85 4.98 -11.56
CA GLY A 69 -6.19 3.68 -12.14
C GLY A 69 -5.16 2.58 -11.88
N PHE A 70 -4.51 2.59 -10.71
CA PHE A 70 -3.53 1.57 -10.34
C PHE A 70 -4.19 0.21 -10.08
N GLU A 71 -3.76 -0.82 -10.80
CA GLU A 71 -4.30 -2.18 -10.70
C GLU A 71 -3.34 -3.20 -10.08
N GLY A 72 -2.12 -2.79 -9.74
CA GLY A 72 -1.11 -3.62 -9.11
C GLY A 72 -1.37 -3.86 -7.62
N PHE A 73 -0.47 -4.56 -6.95
CA PHE A 73 -0.56 -4.71 -5.50
C PHE A 73 0.24 -3.65 -4.75
N VAL A 74 -0.23 -3.31 -3.57
CA VAL A 74 0.46 -2.41 -2.63
C VAL A 74 1.18 -3.25 -1.60
N MET A 75 2.46 -2.94 -1.34
CA MET A 75 3.22 -3.55 -0.26
C MET A 75 3.66 -2.49 0.75
N THR A 76 3.90 -2.89 1.99
CA THR A 76 4.53 -2.00 2.97
C THR A 76 6.03 -1.90 2.73
N ASP A 77 6.67 -0.84 3.24
CA ASP A 77 8.10 -0.84 3.43
C ASP A 77 8.49 -1.86 4.52
N TRP A 78 9.76 -2.19 4.60
CA TRP A 78 10.29 -3.26 5.46
C TRP A 78 10.07 -2.98 6.95
N ASN A 79 9.36 -3.87 7.64
CA ASN A 79 9.00 -3.71 9.06
C ASN A 79 8.17 -2.44 9.37
N SER A 80 7.31 -1.98 8.45
CA SER A 80 6.44 -0.81 8.70
C SER A 80 5.49 -1.00 9.90
N TYR A 81 5.23 -2.22 10.32
CA TYR A 81 4.42 -2.53 11.49
C TYR A 81 5.02 -2.07 12.83
N ASP A 82 6.31 -1.69 12.86
CA ASP A 82 6.91 -1.02 14.02
C ASP A 82 6.26 0.37 14.29
N MET A 83 5.58 0.93 13.31
CA MET A 83 4.98 2.26 13.36
C MET A 83 3.49 2.26 13.01
N ALA A 84 3.11 1.52 11.99
CA ALA A 84 1.75 1.47 11.46
C ALA A 84 0.97 0.27 12.03
N ASP A 85 -0.33 0.46 12.28
CA ASP A 85 -1.23 -0.63 12.67
C ASP A 85 -1.48 -1.56 11.49
N ILE A 86 -1.20 -2.86 11.67
CA ILE A 86 -1.37 -3.89 10.64
C ILE A 86 -2.82 -3.96 10.14
N VAL A 87 -3.79 -3.84 11.04
CA VAL A 87 -5.21 -3.94 10.72
C VAL A 87 -5.63 -2.75 9.87
N ALA A 88 -5.21 -1.54 10.25
CA ALA A 88 -5.45 -0.32 9.49
C ALA A 88 -4.75 -0.37 8.12
N ALA A 89 -3.51 -0.86 8.05
CA ALA A 89 -2.78 -1.00 6.80
C ALA A 89 -3.46 -1.97 5.81
N VAL A 90 -3.96 -3.11 6.29
CA VAL A 90 -4.73 -4.06 5.46
C VAL A 90 -6.06 -3.45 5.02
N GLN A 91 -6.77 -2.77 5.90
CA GLN A 91 -8.01 -2.06 5.57
C GLN A 91 -7.76 -0.96 4.54
N ALA A 92 -6.68 -0.19 4.67
CA ALA A 92 -6.30 0.83 3.70
C ALA A 92 -5.98 0.25 2.31
N GLY A 93 -5.57 -1.01 2.22
CA GLY A 93 -5.35 -1.68 0.95
C GLY A 93 -3.95 -2.20 0.70
N ASN A 94 -3.09 -2.27 1.72
CA ASN A 94 -1.85 -3.01 1.60
C ASN A 94 -2.14 -4.49 1.42
N CYS A 95 -1.54 -5.08 0.39
CA CYS A 95 -1.75 -6.46 0.02
C CYS A 95 -0.66 -7.37 0.60
N TRP A 96 0.51 -6.82 0.86
CA TRP A 96 1.70 -7.56 1.30
C TRP A 96 2.41 -6.79 2.41
N MET A 97 2.52 -7.43 3.58
CA MET A 97 3.27 -6.92 4.72
C MET A 97 4.71 -7.42 4.64
N THR A 98 5.67 -6.53 4.35
CA THR A 98 7.08 -6.91 4.23
C THR A 98 7.81 -6.78 5.56
N PRO A 99 8.69 -7.73 5.89
CA PRO A 99 9.13 -8.92 5.12
C PRO A 99 8.19 -10.12 5.20
N GLY A 100 7.09 -10.03 5.90
CA GLY A 100 6.29 -11.16 6.35
C GLY A 100 6.78 -11.69 7.69
N SER A 101 6.17 -12.76 8.17
CA SER A 101 6.55 -13.45 9.40
C SER A 101 6.37 -14.96 9.22
N THR A 102 7.17 -15.73 9.93
CA THR A 102 7.03 -17.18 10.02
C THR A 102 6.15 -17.62 11.19
N ASP A 103 5.74 -16.66 12.03
CA ASP A 103 4.83 -16.83 13.14
C ASP A 103 3.48 -16.14 12.88
N ASP A 104 2.61 -16.10 13.87
CA ASP A 104 1.27 -15.53 13.77
C ASP A 104 1.21 -14.00 13.97
N THR A 105 2.36 -13.31 13.96
CA THR A 105 2.46 -11.86 14.20
C THR A 105 1.53 -11.03 13.32
N TYR A 106 1.40 -11.39 12.03
CA TYR A 106 0.50 -10.71 11.11
C TYR A 106 -0.87 -11.38 11.00
N VAL A 107 -0.90 -12.70 11.06
CA VAL A 107 -2.11 -13.49 10.76
C VAL A 107 -3.16 -13.30 11.86
N THR A 108 -2.78 -13.39 13.13
CA THR A 108 -3.70 -13.24 14.25
C THR A 108 -4.39 -11.88 14.30
N PRO A 109 -3.68 -10.71 14.20
CA PRO A 109 -4.34 -9.42 14.17
C PRO A 109 -5.29 -9.23 12.98
N ILE A 110 -4.94 -9.75 11.78
CA ILE A 110 -5.78 -9.65 10.60
C ILE A 110 -7.06 -10.47 10.77
N ILE A 111 -6.96 -11.71 11.26
CA ILE A 111 -8.15 -12.54 11.54
C ILE A 111 -9.05 -11.87 12.57
N GLN A 112 -8.47 -11.32 13.64
CA GLN A 112 -9.24 -10.62 14.68
C GLN A 112 -9.85 -9.34 14.10
N GLY A 113 -9.13 -8.57 13.29
CA GLY A 113 -9.64 -7.38 12.62
C GLY A 113 -10.85 -7.66 11.73
N VAL A 114 -10.87 -8.81 11.04
CA VAL A 114 -12.06 -9.24 10.26
C VAL A 114 -13.23 -9.60 11.20
N LYS A 115 -12.97 -10.33 12.29
CA LYS A 115 -14.01 -10.70 13.26
C LYS A 115 -14.64 -9.51 13.95
N ASP A 116 -13.83 -8.49 14.25
CA ASP A 116 -14.25 -7.25 14.92
C ASP A 116 -14.86 -6.23 13.94
N GLY A 117 -14.85 -6.50 12.63
CA GLY A 117 -15.33 -5.60 11.60
C GLY A 117 -14.40 -4.41 11.31
N ARG A 118 -13.17 -4.42 11.83
CA ARG A 118 -12.13 -3.40 11.50
C ARG A 118 -11.52 -3.60 10.12
N ILE A 119 -11.59 -4.82 9.59
CA ILE A 119 -11.24 -5.14 8.20
C ILE A 119 -12.50 -5.64 7.50
N ASP A 120 -12.90 -4.94 6.43
CA ASP A 120 -13.95 -5.44 5.55
C ASP A 120 -13.41 -6.68 4.78
N LEU A 121 -14.15 -7.78 4.87
CA LEU A 121 -13.81 -9.01 4.17
C LEU A 121 -13.72 -8.82 2.64
N LYS A 122 -14.50 -7.89 2.06
CA LYS A 122 -14.39 -7.53 0.64
C LYS A 122 -13.04 -6.86 0.35
N ARG A 123 -12.58 -5.99 1.25
CA ARG A 123 -11.26 -5.35 1.17
C ARG A 123 -10.15 -6.40 1.19
N LEU A 124 -10.16 -7.29 2.17
CA LEU A 124 -9.16 -8.37 2.28
C LEU A 124 -9.13 -9.24 1.01
N ARG A 125 -10.29 -9.64 0.51
CA ARG A 125 -10.40 -10.40 -0.75
C ARG A 125 -9.85 -9.62 -1.95
N SER A 126 -10.08 -8.32 -2.01
CA SER A 126 -9.54 -7.47 -3.08
C SER A 126 -8.00 -7.40 -3.01
N ASN A 127 -7.44 -7.24 -1.81
CA ASN A 127 -5.99 -7.24 -1.62
C ASN A 127 -5.36 -8.55 -2.12
N VAL A 128 -5.93 -9.70 -1.78
CA VAL A 128 -5.48 -11.01 -2.29
C VAL A 128 -5.60 -11.09 -3.81
N ARG A 129 -6.70 -10.61 -4.40
CA ARG A 129 -6.89 -10.62 -5.86
C ARG A 129 -5.82 -9.83 -6.61
N TYR A 130 -5.35 -8.69 -6.08
CA TYR A 130 -4.28 -7.92 -6.72
C TYR A 130 -2.99 -8.73 -6.80
N ILE A 131 -2.60 -9.43 -5.73
CA ILE A 131 -1.43 -10.32 -5.74
C ILE A 131 -1.62 -11.44 -6.77
N LEU A 132 -2.76 -12.14 -6.72
CA LEU A 132 -3.03 -13.27 -7.60
C LEU A 132 -3.04 -12.87 -9.08
N ARG A 133 -3.52 -11.69 -9.43
CA ARG A 133 -3.45 -11.16 -10.81
C ARG A 133 -2.02 -11.05 -11.31
N ILE A 134 -1.11 -10.53 -10.49
CA ILE A 134 0.29 -10.39 -10.88
C ILE A 134 0.97 -11.75 -11.01
N VAL A 135 0.74 -12.66 -10.07
CA VAL A 135 1.22 -14.05 -10.15
C VAL A 135 0.71 -14.72 -11.44
N GLN A 136 -0.58 -14.60 -11.73
CA GLN A 136 -1.18 -15.18 -12.93
C GLN A 136 -0.61 -14.56 -14.22
N LYS A 137 -0.44 -13.23 -14.26
CA LYS A 137 0.20 -12.51 -15.38
C LYS A 137 1.61 -13.05 -15.63
N ARG A 138 2.37 -13.27 -14.56
CA ARG A 138 3.73 -13.79 -14.65
C ARG A 138 3.77 -15.23 -15.17
N ILE A 139 2.95 -16.10 -14.59
CA ILE A 139 2.86 -17.51 -15.04
C ILE A 139 2.49 -17.58 -16.52
N ARG A 140 1.50 -16.82 -16.98
CA ARG A 140 1.12 -16.80 -18.40
C ARG A 140 2.28 -16.39 -19.30
N LYS A 141 3.02 -15.34 -18.90
CA LYS A 141 4.19 -14.87 -19.65
C LYS A 141 5.27 -15.95 -19.75
N ASP A 142 5.57 -16.62 -18.63
CA ASP A 142 6.61 -17.67 -18.57
C ASP A 142 6.22 -18.92 -19.36
N LEU A 143 4.92 -19.23 -19.46
CA LEU A 143 4.38 -20.34 -20.26
C LEU A 143 4.10 -19.97 -21.74
N GLY A 144 4.33 -18.71 -22.15
CA GLY A 144 4.05 -18.24 -23.50
C GLY A 144 2.55 -18.23 -23.88
N VAL A 145 1.67 -18.24 -22.87
CA VAL A 145 0.21 -18.21 -23.08
C VAL A 145 -0.25 -16.77 -23.18
N LYS A 146 -0.90 -16.42 -24.30
CA LYS A 146 -1.52 -15.10 -24.52
C LYS A 146 -2.84 -14.96 -23.77
#